data_ea49e2b08e4b458f62c6bfb8cfbb55e0
#
_entry.id   ea49e2b08e4b458f62c6bfb8cfbb55e0
#
_cell.length_a   1.000
_cell.length_b   1.000
_cell.length_c   1.000
_cell.angle_alpha   90.00
_cell.angle_beta   90.00
_cell.angle_gamma   90.00
#
_symmetry.space_group_name_H-M   'P 1'
#
loop_
_entity.id
_entity.type
_entity.pdbx_description
1 polymer ?
#
loop_
_entity_poly.entity_id
_entity_poly.type
_entity_poly.pdbx_seq_one_letter_code
_entity_poly.pdbx_strand_id
1 'polypeptide(L)'
;MLKSLKEAVYEANMELPKRHLVTYTWGNVSGISREKGLVVIKPSGVEYDELSPDKLVVLDLDGNIVEGKLNPSSDTKTHLELYKQYPDIGGIVHTHSPYAVGWAQACEDIPCYGTTHADYFYGAIPCARHLTTEEIDEDYEKNTGKVILEELTKRNINPVHVPGIICASHGPFTWGKDAAQAVYHAVVLEEVAKMAVYTRQIKPDAAPAPQNIQDKHFLRKHGPNAYYCLLYTSDAADALDGVDL
;
A
#
# COMPACT_ATOMS: atom_id res chain seq x y z
N MET A 1 -18.95 16.16 -4.90
CA MET A 1 -17.86 17.12 -4.59
C MET A 1 -16.49 16.61 -5.02
N LEU A 2 -16.18 15.33 -4.86
CA LEU A 2 -14.90 14.70 -5.21
C LEU A 2 -15.07 13.63 -6.31
N LYS A 3 -15.80 13.94 -7.40
CA LYS A 3 -16.19 12.95 -8.41
C LYS A 3 -14.99 12.19 -8.98
N SER A 4 -13.98 12.90 -9.45
CA SER A 4 -12.78 12.28 -10.03
C SER A 4 -11.99 11.43 -9.02
N LEU A 5 -11.87 11.89 -7.75
CA LEU A 5 -11.22 11.09 -6.71
C LEU A 5 -12.03 9.84 -6.35
N LYS A 6 -13.37 9.94 -6.29
CA LYS A 6 -14.23 8.77 -6.08
C LYS A 6 -14.10 7.75 -7.20
N GLU A 7 -14.07 8.20 -8.46
CA GLU A 7 -13.84 7.33 -9.61
C GLU A 7 -12.49 6.64 -9.52
N ALA A 8 -11.40 7.38 -9.26
CA ALA A 8 -10.06 6.83 -9.11
C ALA A 8 -9.95 5.81 -7.95
N VAL A 9 -10.54 6.12 -6.78
CA VAL A 9 -10.56 5.20 -5.63
C VAL A 9 -11.42 3.96 -5.91
N TYR A 10 -12.55 4.11 -6.62
CA TYR A 10 -13.36 3.00 -7.06
C TYR A 10 -12.57 2.07 -8.00
N GLU A 11 -11.97 2.61 -9.05
CA GLU A 11 -11.16 1.84 -10.00
C GLU A 11 -10.01 1.10 -9.30
N ALA A 12 -9.32 1.79 -8.38
CA ALA A 12 -8.27 1.19 -7.58
C ALA A 12 -8.76 0.04 -6.69
N ASN A 13 -9.94 0.18 -6.05
CA ASN A 13 -10.56 -0.92 -5.31
C ASN A 13 -10.89 -2.11 -6.22
N MET A 14 -11.40 -1.86 -7.44
CA MET A 14 -11.72 -2.92 -8.41
C MET A 14 -10.50 -3.65 -8.95
N GLU A 15 -9.31 -3.07 -8.88
CA GLU A 15 -8.07 -3.78 -9.22
C GLU A 15 -7.69 -4.86 -8.20
N LEU A 16 -8.07 -4.72 -6.93
CA LEU A 16 -7.69 -5.70 -5.89
C LEU A 16 -8.19 -7.13 -6.20
N PRO A 17 -9.48 -7.38 -6.50
CA PRO A 17 -9.94 -8.71 -6.90
C PRO A 17 -9.36 -9.17 -8.24
N LYS A 18 -9.18 -8.28 -9.22
CA LYS A 18 -8.56 -8.61 -10.52
C LYS A 18 -7.11 -9.09 -10.36
N ARG A 19 -6.39 -8.58 -9.35
CA ARG A 19 -5.01 -8.96 -9.02
C ARG A 19 -4.91 -10.07 -7.97
N HIS A 20 -6.05 -10.66 -7.57
CA HIS A 20 -6.12 -11.71 -6.56
C HIS A 20 -5.51 -11.33 -5.20
N LEU A 21 -5.61 -10.05 -4.82
CA LEU A 21 -5.10 -9.53 -3.55
C LEU A 21 -6.12 -9.64 -2.42
N VAL A 22 -7.37 -9.93 -2.74
CA VAL A 22 -8.49 -9.96 -1.79
C VAL A 22 -9.40 -11.15 -2.00
N THR A 23 -10.06 -11.56 -0.92
CA THR A 23 -11.12 -12.56 -0.88
C THR A 23 -12.35 -11.92 -0.27
N TYR A 24 -13.53 -12.13 -0.87
CA TYR A 24 -14.79 -11.50 -0.43
C TYR A 24 -14.65 -9.97 -0.29
N THR A 25 -15.04 -9.42 0.86
CA THR A 25 -15.00 -7.99 1.17
C THR A 25 -13.68 -7.52 1.78
N TRP A 26 -12.71 -8.43 1.97
CA TRP A 26 -11.45 -8.13 2.64
C TRP A 26 -10.62 -7.10 1.86
N GLY A 27 -9.97 -6.23 2.60
CA GLY A 27 -9.15 -5.18 2.00
C GLY A 27 -9.94 -3.96 1.53
N ASN A 28 -9.20 -2.91 1.28
CA ASN A 28 -9.74 -1.62 0.86
C ASN A 28 -8.64 -0.73 0.29
N VAL A 29 -9.09 0.26 -0.49
CA VAL A 29 -8.25 1.36 -0.98
C VAL A 29 -8.89 2.68 -0.56
N SER A 30 -8.06 3.62 -0.16
CA SER A 30 -8.45 5.02 0.01
C SER A 30 -7.61 5.95 -0.85
N GLY A 31 -8.10 7.17 -1.03
CA GLY A 31 -7.39 8.28 -1.66
C GLY A 31 -7.73 9.59 -0.97
N ILE A 32 -6.81 10.55 -0.99
CA ILE A 32 -6.99 11.86 -0.34
C ILE A 32 -6.94 13.01 -1.33
N SER A 33 -7.83 13.99 -1.16
CA SER A 33 -7.67 15.33 -1.71
C SER A 33 -6.98 16.21 -0.68
N ARG A 34 -5.70 16.49 -0.86
CA ARG A 34 -4.91 17.34 0.04
C ARG A 34 -5.44 18.77 0.08
N GLU A 35 -5.88 19.29 -1.08
CA GLU A 35 -6.48 20.62 -1.19
C GLU A 35 -7.71 20.78 -0.29
N LYS A 36 -8.53 19.74 -0.19
CA LYS A 36 -9.79 19.77 0.57
C LYS A 36 -9.68 19.16 1.96
N GLY A 37 -8.59 18.48 2.27
CA GLY A 37 -8.42 17.72 3.51
C GLY A 37 -9.43 16.56 3.65
N LEU A 38 -9.86 15.96 2.51
CA LEU A 38 -10.91 14.94 2.49
C LEU A 38 -10.37 13.62 1.95
N VAL A 39 -10.72 12.53 2.62
CA VAL A 39 -10.37 11.14 2.28
C VAL A 39 -11.59 10.43 1.74
N VAL A 40 -11.41 9.69 0.66
CA VAL A 40 -12.40 8.77 0.07
C VAL A 40 -11.96 7.35 0.35
N ILE A 41 -12.84 6.50 0.87
CA ILE A 41 -12.53 5.11 1.21
C ILE A 41 -13.69 4.17 0.89
N LYS A 42 -13.36 2.89 0.64
CA LYS A 42 -14.34 1.81 0.48
C LYS A 42 -15.17 1.64 1.76
N PRO A 43 -16.50 1.48 1.64
CA PRO A 43 -17.33 1.14 2.79
C PRO A 43 -17.04 -0.29 3.30
N SER A 44 -17.28 -0.49 4.60
CA SER A 44 -17.16 -1.79 5.25
C SER A 44 -18.26 -2.76 4.73
N GLY A 45 -17.88 -4.03 4.52
CA GLY A 45 -18.81 -5.12 4.24
C GLY A 45 -19.52 -5.05 2.87
N VAL A 46 -19.13 -4.15 1.97
CA VAL A 46 -19.68 -4.10 0.60
C VAL A 46 -18.83 -4.97 -0.32
N GLU A 47 -19.48 -5.93 -1.00
CA GLU A 47 -18.83 -6.78 -2.00
C GLU A 47 -18.29 -5.94 -3.16
N TYR A 48 -17.22 -6.41 -3.81
CA TYR A 48 -16.58 -5.66 -4.89
C TYR A 48 -17.44 -5.51 -6.13
N ASP A 49 -18.25 -6.52 -6.46
CA ASP A 49 -19.19 -6.49 -7.57
C ASP A 49 -20.41 -5.58 -7.34
N GLU A 50 -20.70 -5.25 -6.09
CA GLU A 50 -21.73 -4.29 -5.68
C GLU A 50 -21.20 -2.87 -5.48
N LEU A 51 -19.86 -2.69 -5.49
CA LEU A 51 -19.26 -1.39 -5.25
C LEU A 51 -19.51 -0.44 -6.41
N SER A 52 -19.69 0.84 -6.10
CA SER A 52 -19.78 1.93 -7.09
C SER A 52 -19.19 3.20 -6.50
N PRO A 53 -18.82 4.20 -7.32
CA PRO A 53 -18.31 5.48 -6.82
C PRO A 53 -19.24 6.17 -5.82
N ASP A 54 -20.57 6.02 -5.98
CA ASP A 54 -21.56 6.65 -5.09
C ASP A 54 -21.66 5.97 -3.72
N LYS A 55 -21.23 4.72 -3.61
CA LYS A 55 -21.20 3.98 -2.34
C LYS A 55 -19.97 4.33 -1.48
N LEU A 56 -18.92 4.93 -2.07
CA LEU A 56 -17.73 5.32 -1.34
C LEU A 56 -18.04 6.39 -0.29
N VAL A 57 -17.35 6.31 0.85
CA VAL A 57 -17.53 7.22 1.98
C VAL A 57 -16.44 8.29 1.93
N VAL A 58 -16.84 9.54 2.19
CA VAL A 58 -15.93 10.69 2.29
C VAL A 58 -15.86 11.14 3.74
N LEU A 59 -14.63 11.27 4.24
CA LEU A 59 -14.36 11.71 5.62
C LEU A 59 -13.37 12.87 5.62
N ASP A 60 -13.41 13.67 6.67
CA ASP A 60 -12.30 14.55 6.99
C ASP A 60 -11.15 13.79 7.67
N LEU A 61 -10.03 14.48 7.93
CA LEU A 61 -8.87 13.86 8.59
C LEU A 61 -9.12 13.52 10.07
N ASP A 62 -10.18 14.04 10.68
CA ASP A 62 -10.56 13.70 12.05
C ASP A 62 -11.50 12.48 12.12
N GLY A 63 -11.91 11.97 10.93
CA GLY A 63 -12.73 10.79 10.80
C GLY A 63 -14.24 11.08 10.80
N ASN A 64 -14.64 12.36 10.70
CA ASN A 64 -16.04 12.71 10.55
C ASN A 64 -16.51 12.45 9.13
N ILE A 65 -17.65 11.78 8.99
CA ILE A 65 -18.25 11.51 7.67
C ILE A 65 -18.81 12.82 7.10
N VAL A 66 -18.29 13.24 5.95
CA VAL A 66 -18.72 14.42 5.21
C VAL A 66 -19.73 14.05 4.12
N GLU A 67 -19.56 12.90 3.48
CA GLU A 67 -20.45 12.40 2.42
C GLU A 67 -20.50 10.88 2.45
N GLY A 68 -21.69 10.32 2.25
CA GLY A 68 -21.94 8.87 2.23
C GLY A 68 -22.96 8.46 3.30
N LYS A 69 -23.56 7.28 3.11
CA LYS A 69 -24.59 6.72 4.01
C LYS A 69 -24.16 5.41 4.65
N LEU A 70 -23.05 4.84 4.17
CA LEU A 70 -22.52 3.57 4.63
C LEU A 70 -21.42 3.81 5.69
N ASN A 71 -21.16 2.80 6.50
CA ASN A 71 -20.02 2.83 7.40
C ASN A 71 -18.72 2.73 6.58
N PRO A 72 -17.71 3.58 6.82
CA PRO A 72 -16.41 3.44 6.19
C PRO A 72 -15.74 2.12 6.62
N SER A 73 -14.71 1.68 5.88
CA SER A 73 -13.88 0.55 6.29
C SER A 73 -13.42 0.69 7.73
N SER A 74 -13.32 -0.42 8.47
CA SER A 74 -12.72 -0.46 9.82
C SER A 74 -11.33 0.15 9.84
N ASP A 75 -10.53 -0.10 8.80
CA ASP A 75 -9.15 0.38 8.69
C ASP A 75 -9.00 1.89 8.49
N THR A 76 -10.11 2.62 8.38
CA THR A 76 -10.10 4.07 8.13
C THR A 76 -9.19 4.83 9.08
N LYS A 77 -9.23 4.52 10.38
CA LYS A 77 -8.39 5.22 11.37
C LYS A 77 -6.90 4.98 11.14
N THR A 78 -6.51 3.78 10.71
CA THR A 78 -5.13 3.47 10.30
C THR A 78 -4.70 4.35 9.12
N HIS A 79 -5.55 4.45 8.09
CA HIS A 79 -5.27 5.29 6.92
C HIS A 79 -5.14 6.77 7.30
N LEU A 80 -6.02 7.27 8.19
CA LEU A 80 -6.00 8.67 8.62
C LEU A 80 -4.71 9.02 9.37
N GLU A 81 -4.19 8.14 10.25
CA GLU A 81 -2.91 8.35 10.93
C GLU A 81 -1.75 8.49 9.92
N LEU A 82 -1.71 7.64 8.89
CA LEU A 82 -0.70 7.73 7.83
C LEU A 82 -0.83 9.00 6.99
N TYR A 83 -2.06 9.39 6.62
CA TYR A 83 -2.29 10.62 5.88
C TYR A 83 -1.93 11.88 6.67
N LYS A 84 -2.17 11.90 7.99
CA LYS A 84 -1.78 13.02 8.87
C LYS A 84 -0.28 13.18 8.93
N GLN A 85 0.47 12.08 9.01
CA GLN A 85 1.92 12.09 9.21
C GLN A 85 2.68 12.35 7.90
N TYR A 86 2.20 11.80 6.78
CA TYR A 86 2.94 11.82 5.51
C TYR A 86 2.17 12.58 4.42
N PRO A 87 2.50 13.85 4.16
CA PRO A 87 1.80 14.68 3.17
C PRO A 87 1.96 14.17 1.72
N ASP A 88 3.04 13.46 1.42
CA ASP A 88 3.33 12.94 0.08
C ASP A 88 2.54 11.66 -0.26
N ILE A 89 1.85 11.05 0.70
CA ILE A 89 0.99 9.90 0.47
C ILE A 89 -0.37 10.39 -0.04
N GLY A 90 -0.77 9.96 -1.25
CA GLY A 90 -2.05 10.30 -1.87
C GLY A 90 -3.04 9.15 -1.94
N GLY A 91 -2.58 7.91 -1.77
CA GLY A 91 -3.39 6.70 -1.70
C GLY A 91 -2.83 5.67 -0.75
N ILE A 92 -3.70 4.86 -0.13
CA ILE A 92 -3.32 3.76 0.79
C ILE A 92 -4.17 2.54 0.46
N VAL A 93 -3.53 1.37 0.52
CA VAL A 93 -4.16 0.05 0.37
C VAL A 93 -3.89 -0.79 1.61
N HIS A 94 -4.91 -1.47 2.08
CA HIS A 94 -4.79 -2.59 3.01
C HIS A 94 -5.37 -3.84 2.39
N THR A 95 -4.71 -4.98 2.56
CA THR A 95 -5.19 -6.29 2.11
C THR A 95 -4.82 -7.39 3.11
N HIS A 96 -5.42 -8.56 2.92
CA HIS A 96 -5.00 -9.81 3.58
C HIS A 96 -4.45 -10.78 2.53
N SER A 97 -3.59 -10.28 1.64
CA SER A 97 -3.00 -11.07 0.58
C SER A 97 -2.08 -12.17 1.16
N PRO A 98 -2.16 -13.43 0.66
CA PRO A 98 -1.71 -14.60 1.40
C PRO A 98 -0.21 -14.64 1.73
N TYR A 99 0.64 -14.23 0.81
CA TYR A 99 2.09 -14.29 1.04
C TYR A 99 2.56 -13.20 1.99
N ALA A 100 2.05 -11.98 1.85
CA ALA A 100 2.33 -10.89 2.78
C ALA A 100 1.83 -11.21 4.20
N VAL A 101 0.62 -11.78 4.31
CA VAL A 101 0.08 -12.24 5.61
C VAL A 101 0.93 -13.36 6.20
N GLY A 102 1.45 -14.28 5.37
CA GLY A 102 2.36 -15.33 5.85
C GLY A 102 3.60 -14.75 6.55
N TRP A 103 4.23 -13.72 5.98
CA TRP A 103 5.35 -13.01 6.61
C TRP A 103 4.91 -12.24 7.86
N ALA A 104 3.75 -11.59 7.82
CA ALA A 104 3.18 -10.88 8.98
C ALA A 104 2.90 -11.83 10.17
N GLN A 105 2.40 -13.03 9.91
CA GLN A 105 2.17 -14.06 10.92
C GLN A 105 3.48 -14.63 11.48
N ALA A 106 4.53 -14.71 10.65
CA ALA A 106 5.87 -15.10 11.09
C ALA A 106 6.57 -13.98 11.89
N CYS A 107 6.03 -12.75 11.89
CA CYS A 107 6.62 -11.57 12.53
C CYS A 107 8.04 -11.26 12.01
N GLU A 108 8.29 -11.53 10.73
CA GLU A 108 9.56 -11.29 10.08
C GLU A 108 9.43 -10.25 8.96
N ASP A 109 10.47 -9.43 8.79
CA ASP A 109 10.60 -8.56 7.62
C ASP A 109 10.65 -9.39 6.33
N ILE A 110 10.18 -8.85 5.20
CA ILE A 110 10.38 -9.47 3.90
C ILE A 110 11.74 -9.02 3.35
N PRO A 111 12.76 -9.92 3.31
CA PRO A 111 14.09 -9.54 2.88
C PRO A 111 14.16 -9.20 1.38
N CYS A 112 14.99 -8.24 1.01
CA CYS A 112 15.25 -7.93 -0.39
C CYS A 112 16.21 -8.97 -1.00
N TYR A 113 15.66 -10.07 -1.53
CA TYR A 113 16.47 -11.13 -2.14
C TYR A 113 16.87 -10.88 -3.59
N GLY A 114 16.14 -10.03 -4.30
CA GLY A 114 16.35 -9.89 -5.73
C GLY A 114 16.05 -8.49 -6.29
N THR A 115 16.37 -8.35 -7.55
CA THR A 115 16.30 -7.08 -8.28
C THR A 115 14.86 -6.57 -8.44
N THR A 116 13.87 -7.46 -8.59
CA THR A 116 12.44 -7.08 -8.65
C THR A 116 12.01 -6.38 -7.37
N HIS A 117 12.42 -6.91 -6.21
CA HIS A 117 12.16 -6.25 -4.93
C HIS A 117 12.87 -4.88 -4.85
N ALA A 118 14.17 -4.86 -5.17
CA ALA A 118 14.99 -3.64 -5.10
C ALA A 118 14.51 -2.52 -6.04
N ASP A 119 13.85 -2.85 -7.13
CA ASP A 119 13.28 -1.87 -8.07
C ASP A 119 12.16 -1.02 -7.46
N TYR A 120 11.51 -1.46 -6.38
CA TYR A 120 10.32 -0.82 -5.81
C TYR A 120 10.40 -0.55 -4.31
N PHE A 121 11.20 -1.32 -3.58
CA PHE A 121 11.39 -1.18 -2.13
C PHE A 121 12.89 -1.15 -1.84
N TYR A 122 13.36 -0.06 -1.24
CA TYR A 122 14.77 0.10 -0.90
C TYR A 122 15.11 -0.59 0.42
N GLY A 123 15.63 -1.79 0.32
CA GLY A 123 15.89 -2.65 1.48
C GLY A 123 14.73 -3.63 1.78
N ALA A 124 14.67 -4.12 2.99
CA ALA A 124 13.59 -5.01 3.42
C ALA A 124 12.26 -4.27 3.58
N ILE A 125 11.14 -4.96 3.33
CA ILE A 125 9.83 -4.47 3.73
C ILE A 125 9.66 -4.79 5.22
N PRO A 126 9.50 -3.79 6.09
CA PRO A 126 9.50 -4.00 7.53
C PRO A 126 8.23 -4.70 8.02
N CYS A 127 8.37 -5.42 9.14
CA CYS A 127 7.27 -5.96 9.93
C CYS A 127 7.11 -5.12 11.21
N ALA A 128 6.00 -4.40 11.32
CA ALA A 128 5.67 -3.67 12.54
C ALA A 128 5.33 -4.66 13.68
N ARG A 129 5.68 -4.31 14.91
CA ARG A 129 5.43 -5.13 16.10
C ARG A 129 3.94 -5.41 16.33
N HIS A 130 3.64 -6.39 17.18
CA HIS A 130 2.29 -6.53 17.72
C HIS A 130 1.88 -5.29 18.54
N LEU A 131 0.58 -5.02 18.53
CA LEU A 131 -0.04 -4.09 19.47
C LEU A 131 0.01 -4.70 20.89
N THR A 132 0.11 -3.84 21.91
CA THR A 132 -0.07 -4.25 23.31
C THR A 132 -1.56 -4.46 23.61
N THR A 133 -1.88 -5.11 24.72
CA THR A 133 -3.27 -5.29 25.16
C THR A 133 -3.98 -3.94 25.33
N GLU A 134 -3.31 -2.97 25.90
CA GLU A 134 -3.85 -1.62 26.12
C GLU A 134 -4.14 -0.91 24.80
N GLU A 135 -3.24 -1.03 23.79
CA GLU A 135 -3.42 -0.47 22.46
C GLU A 135 -4.61 -1.10 21.72
N ILE A 136 -4.82 -2.42 21.92
CA ILE A 136 -5.96 -3.15 21.35
C ILE A 136 -7.27 -2.69 21.99
N ASP A 137 -7.31 -2.60 23.31
CA ASP A 137 -8.50 -2.27 24.07
C ASP A 137 -8.89 -0.78 23.90
N GLU A 138 -7.93 0.12 23.67
CA GLU A 138 -8.16 1.55 23.49
C GLU A 138 -8.78 1.86 22.12
N ASP A 139 -8.06 1.55 21.05
CA ASP A 139 -8.49 1.82 19.65
C ASP A 139 -7.58 1.06 18.68
N TYR A 140 -7.93 -0.19 18.37
CA TYR A 140 -7.13 -1.12 17.59
C TYR A 140 -6.65 -0.54 16.26
N GLU A 141 -7.56 0.02 15.46
CA GLU A 141 -7.22 0.49 14.12
C GLU A 141 -6.36 1.76 14.15
N LYS A 142 -6.65 2.67 15.07
CA LYS A 142 -5.84 3.87 15.25
C LYS A 142 -4.44 3.52 15.75
N ASN A 143 -4.35 2.61 16.71
CA ASN A 143 -3.06 2.18 17.27
C ASN A 143 -2.27 1.33 16.27
N THR A 144 -2.92 0.60 15.34
CA THR A 144 -2.25 -0.01 14.18
C THR A 144 -1.53 1.06 13.35
N GLY A 145 -2.19 2.18 13.05
CA GLY A 145 -1.55 3.32 12.37
C GLY A 145 -0.35 3.87 13.12
N LYS A 146 -0.48 4.07 14.45
CA LYS A 146 0.63 4.56 15.28
C LYS A 146 1.83 3.60 15.31
N VAL A 147 1.58 2.29 15.39
CA VAL A 147 2.65 1.27 15.39
C VAL A 147 3.38 1.22 14.04
N ILE A 148 2.66 1.42 12.93
CA ILE A 148 3.29 1.60 11.62
C ILE A 148 4.22 2.82 11.63
N LEU A 149 3.74 3.97 12.09
CA LEU A 149 4.54 5.20 12.18
C LEU A 149 5.76 5.05 13.11
N GLU A 150 5.58 4.37 14.26
CA GLU A 150 6.65 4.04 15.19
C GLU A 150 7.76 3.25 14.50
N GLU A 151 7.41 2.19 13.77
CA GLU A 151 8.36 1.30 13.11
C GLU A 151 9.14 2.02 12.01
N LEU A 152 8.46 2.79 11.16
CA LEU A 152 9.10 3.59 10.13
C LEU A 152 10.07 4.63 10.71
N THR A 153 9.65 5.31 11.78
CA THR A 153 10.47 6.32 12.46
C THR A 153 11.68 5.71 13.15
N LYS A 154 11.48 4.64 13.92
CA LYS A 154 12.51 3.93 14.67
C LYS A 154 13.63 3.41 13.78
N ARG A 155 13.27 2.92 12.58
CA ARG A 155 14.24 2.41 11.59
C ARG A 155 14.73 3.49 10.63
N ASN A 156 14.30 4.75 10.76
CA ASN A 156 14.61 5.84 9.85
C ASN A 156 14.30 5.48 8.38
N ILE A 157 13.14 4.83 8.17
CA ILE A 157 12.68 4.43 6.84
C ILE A 157 11.97 5.59 6.15
N ASN A 158 12.42 5.92 4.95
CA ASN A 158 11.72 6.87 4.09
C ASN A 158 10.49 6.17 3.45
N PRO A 159 9.26 6.61 3.73
CA PRO A 159 8.04 5.97 3.21
C PRO A 159 7.91 6.09 1.68
N VAL A 160 8.61 7.01 1.03
CA VAL A 160 8.64 7.09 -0.44
C VAL A 160 9.55 6.01 -1.03
N HIS A 161 10.61 5.63 -0.31
CA HIS A 161 11.55 4.60 -0.76
C HIS A 161 11.13 3.18 -0.39
N VAL A 162 10.34 3.04 0.67
CA VAL A 162 9.73 1.77 1.10
C VAL A 162 8.23 2.00 1.23
N PRO A 163 7.47 1.94 0.11
CA PRO A 163 6.07 2.32 0.08
C PRO A 163 5.13 1.22 0.61
N GLY A 164 5.52 0.55 1.68
CA GLY A 164 4.71 -0.48 2.33
C GLY A 164 5.35 -1.06 3.58
N ILE A 165 4.52 -1.71 4.37
CA ILE A 165 4.85 -2.36 5.64
C ILE A 165 3.89 -3.53 5.86
N ILE A 166 4.32 -4.55 6.57
CA ILE A 166 3.41 -5.59 7.11
C ILE A 166 3.25 -5.39 8.61
N CYS A 167 2.06 -5.66 9.14
CA CYS A 167 1.78 -5.59 10.58
C CYS A 167 1.72 -7.00 11.15
N ALA A 168 2.45 -7.25 12.24
CA ALA A 168 2.54 -8.57 12.88
C ALA A 168 1.15 -9.18 13.13
N SER A 169 0.95 -10.43 12.69
CA SER A 169 -0.30 -11.20 12.78
C SER A 169 -1.51 -10.57 12.06
N HIS A 170 -1.33 -9.55 11.20
CA HIS A 170 -2.43 -8.87 10.52
C HIS A 170 -2.26 -8.92 8.99
N GLY A 171 -1.50 -8.01 8.41
CA GLY A 171 -1.33 -7.95 6.96
C GLY A 171 -0.62 -6.68 6.49
N PRO A 172 -0.50 -6.51 5.16
CA PRO A 172 0.20 -5.41 4.56
C PRO A 172 -0.62 -4.12 4.49
N PHE A 173 0.07 -3.00 4.65
CA PHE A 173 -0.35 -1.68 4.22
C PHE A 173 0.65 -1.17 3.18
N THR A 174 0.14 -0.65 2.06
CA THR A 174 0.95 -0.01 1.02
C THR A 174 0.39 1.35 0.66
N TRP A 175 1.23 2.22 0.13
CA TRP A 175 0.84 3.57 -0.23
C TRP A 175 1.54 4.06 -1.48
N GLY A 176 1.10 5.20 -2.00
CA GLY A 176 1.66 5.85 -3.16
C GLY A 176 1.20 7.30 -3.27
N LYS A 177 1.64 7.99 -4.32
CA LYS A 177 1.20 9.37 -4.62
C LYS A 177 -0.30 9.48 -4.91
N ASP A 178 -0.94 8.37 -5.26
CA ASP A 178 -2.36 8.22 -5.55
C ASP A 178 -2.83 6.77 -5.28
N ALA A 179 -4.14 6.51 -5.37
CA ALA A 179 -4.74 5.21 -5.13
C ALA A 179 -4.22 4.13 -6.11
N ALA A 180 -4.01 4.47 -7.37
CA ALA A 180 -3.53 3.53 -8.38
C ALA A 180 -2.09 3.07 -8.09
N GLN A 181 -1.20 4.00 -7.70
CA GLN A 181 0.16 3.67 -7.32
C GLN A 181 0.20 2.86 -6.02
N ALA A 182 -0.66 3.15 -5.06
CA ALA A 182 -0.77 2.35 -3.84
C ALA A 182 -1.14 0.89 -4.14
N VAL A 183 -2.10 0.65 -5.05
CA VAL A 183 -2.44 -0.71 -5.54
C VAL A 183 -1.28 -1.35 -6.28
N TYR A 184 -0.58 -0.59 -7.12
CA TYR A 184 0.61 -1.11 -7.80
C TYR A 184 1.65 -1.64 -6.80
N HIS A 185 1.92 -0.89 -5.73
CA HIS A 185 2.82 -1.31 -4.66
C HIS A 185 2.30 -2.53 -3.88
N ALA A 186 0.97 -2.65 -3.69
CA ALA A 186 0.36 -3.83 -3.07
C ALA A 186 0.59 -5.10 -3.91
N VAL A 187 0.42 -5.01 -5.23
CA VAL A 187 0.71 -6.12 -6.16
C VAL A 187 2.18 -6.51 -6.09
N VAL A 188 3.08 -5.53 -6.15
CA VAL A 188 4.52 -5.81 -6.08
C VAL A 188 4.90 -6.41 -4.73
N LEU A 189 4.36 -5.87 -3.61
CA LEU A 189 4.63 -6.40 -2.28
C LEU A 189 4.23 -7.87 -2.17
N GLU A 190 3.04 -8.24 -2.61
CA GLU A 190 2.57 -9.63 -2.59
C GLU A 190 3.45 -10.55 -3.45
N GLU A 191 3.84 -10.13 -4.65
CA GLU A 191 4.70 -10.94 -5.53
C GLU A 191 6.12 -11.10 -4.97
N VAL A 192 6.72 -10.06 -4.39
CA VAL A 192 8.06 -10.19 -3.78
C VAL A 192 8.00 -10.98 -2.47
N ALA A 193 6.93 -10.90 -1.71
CA ALA A 193 6.67 -11.75 -0.54
C ALA A 193 6.62 -13.22 -0.94
N LYS A 194 5.91 -13.54 -2.01
CA LYS A 194 5.84 -14.89 -2.60
C LYS A 194 7.21 -15.40 -3.06
N MET A 195 7.95 -14.57 -3.81
CA MET A 195 9.31 -14.92 -4.24
C MET A 195 10.23 -15.18 -3.03
N ALA A 196 10.09 -14.38 -1.97
CA ALA A 196 10.87 -14.56 -0.75
C ALA A 196 10.53 -15.86 -0.01
N VAL A 197 9.27 -16.31 0.01
CA VAL A 197 8.86 -17.62 0.54
C VAL A 197 9.56 -18.73 -0.25
N TYR A 198 9.52 -18.70 -1.58
CA TYR A 198 10.20 -19.71 -2.40
C TYR A 198 11.72 -19.70 -2.21
N THR A 199 12.33 -18.53 -2.07
CA THR A 199 13.76 -18.42 -1.76
C THR A 199 14.10 -19.12 -0.45
N ARG A 200 13.30 -18.88 0.62
CA ARG A 200 13.48 -19.53 1.92
C ARG A 200 13.23 -21.03 1.89
N GLN A 201 12.31 -21.51 1.04
CA GLN A 201 12.09 -22.94 0.84
C GLN A 201 13.28 -23.63 0.14
N ILE A 202 13.90 -22.96 -0.85
CA ILE A 202 15.08 -23.47 -1.57
C ILE A 202 16.33 -23.38 -0.69
N LYS A 203 16.51 -22.26 -0.01
CA LYS A 203 17.64 -21.97 0.87
C LYS A 203 17.17 -21.22 2.11
N PRO A 204 16.94 -21.93 3.25
CA PRO A 204 16.42 -21.33 4.48
C PRO A 204 17.27 -20.19 5.06
N ASP A 205 18.59 -20.27 4.88
CA ASP A 205 19.59 -19.28 5.30
C ASP A 205 20.03 -18.33 4.19
N ALA A 206 19.19 -18.11 3.17
CA ALA A 206 19.50 -17.18 2.09
C ALA A 206 19.77 -15.78 2.62
N ALA A 207 20.90 -15.19 2.23
CA ALA A 207 21.22 -13.81 2.52
C ALA A 207 20.49 -12.86 1.53
N PRO A 208 20.13 -11.65 1.95
CA PRO A 208 19.62 -10.61 1.04
C PRO A 208 20.61 -10.33 -0.10
N ALA A 209 20.08 -9.78 -1.19
CA ALA A 209 20.92 -9.33 -2.31
C ALA A 209 21.97 -8.32 -1.84
N PRO A 210 23.19 -8.35 -2.38
CA PRO A 210 24.23 -7.40 -2.03
C PRO A 210 23.78 -5.95 -2.18
N GLN A 211 24.21 -5.06 -1.28
CA GLN A 211 23.76 -3.67 -1.24
C GLN A 211 23.97 -2.94 -2.56
N ASN A 212 25.12 -3.15 -3.23
CA ASN A 212 25.40 -2.54 -4.52
C ASN A 212 24.41 -2.94 -5.64
N ILE A 213 23.79 -4.13 -5.56
CA ILE A 213 22.72 -4.56 -6.46
C ILE A 213 21.42 -3.82 -6.11
N GLN A 214 21.09 -3.75 -4.82
CA GLN A 214 19.91 -3.03 -4.35
C GLN A 214 19.98 -1.56 -4.76
N ASP A 215 21.11 -0.89 -4.51
CA ASP A 215 21.34 0.50 -4.89
C ASP A 215 21.19 0.72 -6.39
N LYS A 216 21.84 -0.12 -7.20
CA LYS A 216 21.76 -0.03 -8.66
C LYS A 216 20.33 -0.10 -9.18
N HIS A 217 19.55 -1.06 -8.66
CA HIS A 217 18.19 -1.27 -9.12
C HIS A 217 17.23 -0.18 -8.63
N PHE A 218 17.33 0.22 -7.37
CA PHE A 218 16.51 1.30 -6.85
C PHE A 218 16.81 2.64 -7.53
N LEU A 219 18.08 3.04 -7.58
CA LEU A 219 18.48 4.35 -8.09
C LEU A 219 18.24 4.52 -9.59
N ARG A 220 18.24 3.44 -10.39
CA ARG A 220 17.92 3.54 -11.83
C ARG A 220 16.47 3.96 -12.10
N LYS A 221 15.55 3.76 -11.11
CA LYS A 221 14.14 4.15 -11.20
C LYS A 221 13.80 5.39 -10.37
N HIS A 222 14.45 5.57 -9.22
CA HIS A 222 14.08 6.57 -8.21
C HIS A 222 15.18 7.59 -7.91
N GLY A 223 16.37 7.41 -8.47
CA GLY A 223 17.50 8.30 -8.25
C GLY A 223 17.45 9.57 -9.12
N PRO A 224 18.31 10.56 -8.83
CA PRO A 224 18.37 11.80 -9.59
C PRO A 224 18.77 11.61 -11.06
N ASN A 225 19.40 10.46 -11.39
CA ASN A 225 19.76 10.07 -12.75
C ASN A 225 18.95 8.83 -13.20
N ALA A 226 17.69 8.74 -12.79
CA ALA A 226 16.82 7.64 -13.18
C ALA A 226 16.70 7.58 -14.72
N TYR A 227 16.81 6.37 -15.28
CA TYR A 227 16.76 6.13 -16.73
C TYR A 227 15.87 4.96 -17.13
N TYR A 228 15.24 4.31 -16.14
CA TYR A 228 14.40 3.14 -16.38
C TYR A 228 12.97 3.43 -15.94
N CYS A 229 12.01 3.19 -16.83
CA CYS A 229 10.58 3.38 -16.58
C CYS A 229 10.18 4.79 -16.09
N LEU A 230 10.73 5.85 -16.71
CA LEU A 230 10.34 7.23 -16.42
C LEU A 230 8.95 7.60 -16.96
N LEU A 231 8.33 6.75 -17.79
CA LEU A 231 7.07 7.02 -18.45
C LEU A 231 5.96 6.09 -17.94
N TYR A 232 5.53 6.28 -16.72
CA TYR A 232 4.16 5.97 -16.29
C TYR A 232 3.43 7.29 -16.06
N THR A 233 3.40 8.11 -17.10
CA THR A 233 2.48 9.23 -17.21
C THR A 233 1.46 8.86 -18.27
N SER A 234 0.23 9.37 -18.16
CA SER A 234 -0.86 9.21 -19.12
C SER A 234 -0.49 9.57 -20.57
N ASP A 235 0.63 10.24 -20.78
CA ASP A 235 1.15 10.66 -22.09
C ASP A 235 1.87 9.53 -22.84
N ALA A 236 2.16 8.39 -22.20
CA ALA A 236 2.79 7.25 -22.89
C ALA A 236 1.79 6.43 -23.74
N ALA A 237 0.50 6.52 -23.48
CA ALA A 237 -0.53 5.89 -24.27
C ALA A 237 -0.72 6.59 -25.65
N ASP A 238 -0.55 7.91 -25.68
CA ASP A 238 -0.70 8.71 -26.89
C ASP A 238 0.52 8.64 -27.83
N ALA A 239 1.67 8.17 -27.33
CA ALA A 239 2.91 8.06 -28.12
C ALA A 239 3.01 6.78 -28.98
N LEU A 240 2.11 5.81 -28.78
CA LEU A 240 2.13 4.55 -29.54
C LEU A 240 1.20 4.53 -30.75
N ASP A 241 0.34 5.52 -30.92
CA ASP A 241 -0.60 5.61 -32.05
C ASP A 241 0.00 6.28 -33.31
N GLY A 242 1.31 6.58 -33.33
CA GLY A 242 2.00 7.30 -34.38
C GLY A 242 3.02 6.51 -35.19
N VAL A 243 3.04 5.17 -35.14
CA VAL A 243 3.93 4.36 -36.01
C VAL A 243 3.09 3.56 -36.99
N ASP A 244 2.77 4.20 -38.10
CA ASP A 244 2.35 3.50 -39.31
C ASP A 244 3.57 2.73 -39.86
N LEU A 245 3.39 1.42 -40.06
CA LEU A 245 4.27 0.54 -40.82
C LEU A 245 3.94 0.61 -42.32
#